data_2221386aed407082ce8e0e7eeda902db
#
_entry.id   2221386aed407082ce8e0e7eeda902db
#
_cell.length_a   1.000
_cell.length_b   1.000
_cell.length_c   1.000
_cell.angle_alpha   90.00
_cell.angle_beta   90.00
_cell.angle_gamma   90.00
#
_symmetry.space_group_name_H-M   'P 1'
#
loop_
_entity.id
_entity.type
_entity.pdbx_description
1 polymer ?
#
loop_
_entity_poly.entity_id
_entity_poly.type
_entity_poly.pdbx_seq_one_letter_code
_entity_poly.pdbx_strand_id
1 'polypeptide(L)'
;RAVGEAWTEITTPYLDRHNDCVQVYAKPVNGDYLITDDGYTIADLEQSGCPLDSPKRRALLTTTLNGFGVQADGDQLLVRATPSTAPQKMHDLIQAILSVNDLFFLAGPTVVNLFAEDVQAWLDESGVRYTPDVRFTGKSGFVQHFDFVIPASSARPERVLHPVNNPTRQTVQQFIYAWLDTRETRRLRSQAYALLNDASGAPAGSVREALASCDIAAVPWSDRESVREELAT
;
A
#
# COMPACT_ATOMS: atom_id res chain seq x y z
N ARG A 1 -2.30 -6.30 -33.75
CA ARG A 1 -2.28 -5.03 -34.48
C ARG A 1 -0.85 -4.47 -34.51
N ALA A 2 -0.36 -4.00 -35.65
CA ALA A 2 0.94 -3.33 -35.71
C ALA A 2 0.87 -1.96 -35.05
N VAL A 3 1.88 -1.66 -34.21
CA VAL A 3 2.02 -0.40 -33.46
C VAL A 3 3.44 0.13 -33.68
N GLY A 4 3.57 1.32 -34.26
CA GLY A 4 4.87 1.85 -34.67
C GLY A 4 5.58 0.99 -35.71
N GLU A 5 6.90 1.11 -35.80
CA GLU A 5 7.69 0.45 -36.85
C GLU A 5 8.05 -1.02 -36.55
N ALA A 6 7.99 -1.47 -35.31
CA ALA A 6 8.51 -2.79 -34.93
C ALA A 6 7.63 -3.59 -33.95
N TRP A 7 6.66 -2.99 -33.30
CA TRP A 7 5.86 -3.64 -32.29
C TRP A 7 4.55 -4.20 -32.83
N THR A 8 4.14 -5.32 -32.29
CA THR A 8 2.82 -5.93 -32.49
C THR A 8 2.09 -5.96 -31.16
N GLU A 9 0.98 -5.25 -31.08
CA GLU A 9 0.03 -5.33 -29.96
C GLU A 9 -0.79 -6.61 -30.08
N ILE A 10 -0.91 -7.32 -28.97
CA ILE A 10 -1.67 -8.56 -28.83
C ILE A 10 -2.67 -8.36 -27.69
N THR A 11 -3.95 -8.24 -28.05
CA THR A 11 -5.04 -8.21 -27.07
C THR A 11 -5.36 -9.63 -26.65
N THR A 12 -5.38 -9.90 -25.37
CA THR A 12 -5.64 -11.22 -24.81
C THR A 12 -7.11 -11.35 -24.37
N PRO A 13 -7.64 -12.56 -24.18
CA PRO A 13 -8.99 -12.74 -23.62
C PRO A 13 -9.05 -12.64 -22.10
N TYR A 14 -7.93 -12.31 -21.42
CA TYR A 14 -7.86 -12.14 -19.98
C TYR A 14 -8.16 -10.70 -19.62
N LEU A 15 -8.90 -10.51 -18.52
CA LEU A 15 -9.30 -9.20 -18.04
C LEU A 15 -8.42 -8.78 -16.85
N ASP A 16 -8.07 -7.51 -16.83
CA ASP A 16 -7.46 -6.88 -15.68
C ASP A 16 -8.51 -6.51 -14.61
N ARG A 17 -8.10 -5.85 -13.55
CA ARG A 17 -8.99 -5.41 -12.45
C ARG A 17 -10.00 -4.32 -12.84
N HIS A 18 -9.80 -3.64 -13.97
CA HIS A 18 -10.72 -2.65 -14.53
C HIS A 18 -11.73 -3.28 -15.50
N ASN A 19 -11.67 -4.61 -15.66
CA ASN A 19 -12.46 -5.38 -16.63
C ASN A 19 -12.09 -5.06 -18.08
N ASP A 20 -10.85 -4.60 -18.31
CA ASP A 20 -10.27 -4.36 -19.62
C ASP A 20 -9.38 -5.53 -20.04
N CYS A 21 -9.31 -5.81 -21.35
CA CYS A 21 -8.48 -6.89 -21.87
C CYS A 21 -6.99 -6.58 -21.66
N VAL A 22 -6.28 -7.50 -21.03
CA VAL A 22 -4.81 -7.42 -20.90
C VAL A 22 -4.17 -7.35 -22.28
N GLN A 23 -3.31 -6.36 -22.49
CA GLN A 23 -2.56 -6.15 -23.72
C GLN A 23 -1.07 -6.44 -23.49
N VAL A 24 -0.45 -7.13 -24.44
CA VAL A 24 0.99 -7.34 -24.46
C VAL A 24 1.55 -6.94 -25.82
N TYR A 25 2.80 -6.53 -25.84
CA TYR A 25 3.47 -6.03 -27.03
C TYR A 25 4.67 -6.93 -27.34
N ALA A 26 4.82 -7.33 -28.59
CA ALA A 26 5.91 -8.17 -29.03
C ALA A 26 6.69 -7.51 -30.16
N LYS A 27 8.01 -7.61 -30.13
CA LYS A 27 8.89 -7.23 -31.26
C LYS A 27 9.98 -8.27 -31.49
N PRO A 28 10.39 -8.49 -32.77
CA PRO A 28 11.55 -9.30 -33.07
C PRO A 28 12.86 -8.56 -32.68
N VAL A 29 13.78 -9.31 -32.07
CA VAL A 29 15.10 -8.82 -31.68
C VAL A 29 16.14 -9.90 -31.95
N ASN A 30 17.00 -9.72 -32.95
CA ASN A 30 18.08 -10.65 -33.28
C ASN A 30 17.66 -12.13 -33.50
N GLY A 31 16.49 -12.34 -34.11
CA GLY A 31 15.94 -13.68 -34.37
C GLY A 31 15.06 -14.24 -33.22
N ASP A 32 15.06 -13.60 -32.07
CA ASP A 32 14.19 -13.87 -30.94
C ASP A 32 13.05 -12.82 -30.83
N TYR A 33 12.22 -12.94 -29.80
CA TYR A 33 11.17 -11.98 -29.48
C TYR A 33 11.42 -11.36 -28.09
N LEU A 34 11.17 -10.06 -28.00
CA LEU A 34 10.94 -9.36 -26.73
C LEU A 34 9.44 -9.15 -26.60
N ILE A 35 8.87 -9.59 -25.47
CA ILE A 35 7.44 -9.46 -25.16
C ILE A 35 7.31 -8.70 -23.85
N THR A 36 6.44 -7.68 -23.80
CA THR A 36 6.28 -6.78 -22.63
C THR A 36 4.83 -6.31 -22.49
N ASP A 37 4.49 -5.80 -21.28
CA ASP A 37 3.25 -5.07 -20.97
C ASP A 37 3.38 -3.57 -21.22
N ASP A 38 4.54 -3.10 -21.70
CA ASP A 38 4.88 -1.68 -21.89
C ASP A 38 4.76 -0.82 -20.64
N GLY A 39 4.92 -1.43 -19.44
CA GLY A 39 4.90 -0.72 -18.16
C GLY A 39 3.51 -0.45 -17.57
N TYR A 40 2.45 -0.86 -18.27
CA TYR A 40 1.08 -0.57 -17.86
C TYR A 40 0.76 -1.13 -16.46
N THR A 41 1.16 -2.37 -16.16
CA THR A 41 0.78 -3.06 -14.94
C THR A 41 1.31 -2.37 -13.68
N ILE A 42 2.58 -2.00 -13.67
CA ILE A 42 3.20 -1.32 -12.52
C ILE A 42 2.67 0.11 -12.40
N ALA A 43 2.62 0.85 -13.50
CA ALA A 43 2.10 2.22 -13.48
C ALA A 43 0.65 2.29 -12.99
N ASP A 44 -0.20 1.33 -13.38
CA ASP A 44 -1.58 1.23 -12.94
C ASP A 44 -1.70 0.93 -11.43
N LEU A 45 -0.84 0.05 -10.88
CA LEU A 45 -0.76 -0.18 -9.43
C LEU A 45 -0.39 1.10 -8.68
N GLU A 46 0.62 1.83 -9.14
CA GLU A 46 1.07 3.08 -8.52
C GLU A 46 -0.01 4.16 -8.54
N GLN A 47 -0.67 4.35 -9.68
CA GLN A 47 -1.79 5.30 -9.82
C GLN A 47 -2.97 4.94 -8.93
N SER A 48 -3.12 3.67 -8.59
CA SER A 48 -4.18 3.17 -7.70
C SER A 48 -3.80 3.22 -6.21
N GLY A 49 -2.70 3.88 -5.86
CA GLY A 49 -2.27 4.08 -4.47
C GLY A 49 -1.48 2.90 -3.89
N CYS A 50 -0.90 2.06 -4.75
CA CYS A 50 0.00 0.98 -4.34
C CYS A 50 1.40 1.20 -4.96
N PRO A 51 2.14 2.26 -4.57
CA PRO A 51 3.49 2.48 -5.07
C PRO A 51 4.42 1.34 -4.63
N LEU A 52 5.29 0.90 -5.56
CA LEU A 52 6.24 -0.20 -5.32
C LEU A 52 7.62 0.31 -4.86
N ASP A 53 7.64 1.35 -4.04
CA ASP A 53 8.84 2.08 -3.62
C ASP A 53 9.55 1.49 -2.41
N SER A 54 8.83 0.78 -1.52
CA SER A 54 9.45 0.17 -0.34
C SER A 54 10.23 -1.11 -0.68
N PRO A 55 11.32 -1.45 0.06
CA PRO A 55 12.08 -2.67 -0.16
C PRO A 55 11.23 -3.94 -0.10
N LYS A 56 10.23 -3.96 0.78
CA LYS A 56 9.34 -5.13 0.97
C LYS A 56 8.38 -5.31 -0.22
N ARG A 57 7.83 -4.21 -0.74
CA ARG A 57 6.97 -4.23 -1.94
C ARG A 57 7.75 -4.69 -3.17
N ARG A 58 8.97 -4.17 -3.36
CA ARG A 58 9.87 -4.63 -4.44
C ARG A 58 10.24 -6.10 -4.30
N ALA A 59 10.51 -6.57 -3.09
CA ALA A 59 10.79 -7.99 -2.85
C ALA A 59 9.57 -8.86 -3.18
N LEU A 60 8.35 -8.43 -2.84
CA LEU A 60 7.12 -9.14 -3.19
C LEU A 60 6.91 -9.20 -4.70
N LEU A 61 7.03 -8.07 -5.42
CA LEU A 61 7.00 -8.02 -6.88
C LEU A 61 8.04 -8.98 -7.48
N THR A 62 9.29 -8.87 -7.05
CA THR A 62 10.38 -9.73 -7.53
C THR A 62 10.08 -11.21 -7.32
N THR A 63 9.57 -11.59 -6.14
CA THR A 63 9.21 -12.98 -5.84
C THR A 63 8.09 -13.47 -6.76
N THR A 64 7.07 -12.64 -6.99
CA THR A 64 5.96 -12.98 -7.90
C THR A 64 6.46 -13.16 -9.33
N LEU A 65 7.26 -12.23 -9.85
CA LEU A 65 7.79 -12.30 -11.21
C LEU A 65 8.72 -13.49 -11.42
N ASN A 66 9.57 -13.79 -10.44
CA ASN A 66 10.47 -14.95 -10.47
C ASN A 66 9.71 -16.28 -10.62
N GLY A 67 8.52 -16.39 -10.01
CA GLY A 67 7.65 -17.57 -10.14
C GLY A 67 7.24 -17.87 -11.59
N PHE A 68 7.21 -16.87 -12.46
CA PHE A 68 6.86 -16.99 -13.87
C PHE A 68 8.06 -16.82 -14.82
N GLY A 69 9.25 -16.56 -14.29
CA GLY A 69 10.43 -16.28 -15.11
C GLY A 69 10.32 -14.97 -15.90
N VAL A 70 9.61 -13.98 -15.35
CA VAL A 70 9.42 -12.63 -15.90
C VAL A 70 10.41 -11.68 -15.24
N GLN A 71 10.91 -10.71 -15.98
CA GLN A 71 11.81 -9.67 -15.50
C GLN A 71 11.09 -8.33 -15.45
N ALA A 72 11.48 -7.46 -14.51
CA ALA A 72 11.12 -6.06 -14.51
C ALA A 72 12.32 -5.22 -14.97
N ASP A 73 12.07 -4.26 -15.88
CA ASP A 73 13.03 -3.24 -16.32
C ASP A 73 12.35 -1.86 -16.21
N GLY A 74 12.67 -1.12 -15.15
CA GLY A 74 11.84 -0.01 -14.71
C GLY A 74 10.43 -0.51 -14.38
N ASP A 75 9.43 0.10 -15.01
CA ASP A 75 8.02 -0.27 -14.83
C ASP A 75 7.56 -1.37 -15.82
N GLN A 76 8.41 -1.76 -16.77
CA GLN A 76 8.07 -2.77 -17.77
C GLN A 76 8.26 -4.19 -17.25
N LEU A 77 7.23 -5.02 -17.39
CA LEU A 77 7.34 -6.47 -17.24
C LEU A 77 7.68 -7.07 -18.60
N LEU A 78 8.74 -7.88 -18.67
CA LEU A 78 9.22 -8.40 -19.94
C LEU A 78 9.75 -9.83 -19.86
N VAL A 79 9.67 -10.52 -21.01
CA VAL A 79 10.28 -11.82 -21.25
C VAL A 79 11.00 -11.82 -22.61
N ARG A 80 12.07 -12.62 -22.72
CA ARG A 80 12.70 -12.96 -23.99
C ARG A 80 12.31 -14.37 -24.38
N ALA A 81 12.05 -14.58 -25.66
CA ALA A 81 11.56 -15.84 -26.15
C ALA A 81 12.13 -16.16 -27.55
N THR A 82 12.51 -17.41 -27.77
CA THR A 82 12.74 -17.89 -29.13
C THR A 82 11.42 -18.06 -29.87
N PRO A 83 11.41 -18.19 -31.23
CA PRO A 83 10.18 -18.48 -31.96
C PRO A 83 9.41 -19.71 -31.45
N SER A 84 10.11 -20.73 -30.97
CA SER A 84 9.50 -21.96 -30.47
C SER A 84 8.94 -21.80 -29.03
N THR A 85 9.49 -20.92 -28.22
CA THR A 85 9.05 -20.69 -26.83
C THR A 85 8.14 -19.48 -26.66
N ALA A 86 7.95 -18.67 -27.70
CA ALA A 86 7.19 -17.43 -27.62
C ALA A 86 5.74 -17.60 -27.11
N PRO A 87 4.96 -18.64 -27.52
CA PRO A 87 3.62 -18.83 -26.95
C PRO A 87 3.64 -19.10 -25.44
N GLN A 88 4.58 -19.93 -24.99
CA GLN A 88 4.72 -20.26 -23.56
C GLN A 88 5.16 -19.02 -22.77
N LYS A 89 6.16 -18.28 -23.26
CA LYS A 89 6.68 -17.10 -22.58
C LYS A 89 5.68 -15.95 -22.54
N MET A 90 4.85 -15.82 -23.58
CA MET A 90 3.73 -14.89 -23.56
C MET A 90 2.68 -15.28 -22.52
N HIS A 91 2.38 -16.57 -22.39
CA HIS A 91 1.49 -17.08 -21.35
C HIS A 91 2.07 -16.80 -19.94
N ASP A 92 3.37 -17.09 -19.72
CA ASP A 92 4.05 -16.82 -18.46
C ASP A 92 3.96 -15.32 -18.10
N LEU A 93 4.17 -14.42 -19.07
CA LEU A 93 4.02 -12.97 -18.87
C LEU A 93 2.58 -12.57 -18.48
N ILE A 94 1.58 -13.11 -19.18
CA ILE A 94 0.17 -12.84 -18.87
C ILE A 94 -0.17 -13.31 -17.46
N GLN A 95 0.27 -14.51 -17.06
CA GLN A 95 0.07 -15.00 -15.69
C GLN A 95 0.76 -14.12 -14.65
N ALA A 96 1.95 -13.62 -14.94
CA ALA A 96 2.64 -12.67 -14.08
C ALA A 96 1.86 -11.35 -13.94
N ILE A 97 1.37 -10.78 -15.06
CA ILE A 97 0.53 -9.57 -15.08
C ILE A 97 -0.71 -9.75 -14.20
N LEU A 98 -1.45 -10.86 -14.38
CA LEU A 98 -2.64 -11.15 -13.58
C LEU A 98 -2.29 -11.31 -12.10
N SER A 99 -1.18 -12.00 -11.76
CA SER A 99 -0.73 -12.18 -10.39
C SER A 99 -0.29 -10.85 -9.75
N VAL A 100 0.34 -9.96 -10.51
CA VAL A 100 0.69 -8.61 -10.04
C VAL A 100 -0.57 -7.77 -9.83
N ASN A 101 -1.56 -7.85 -10.72
CA ASN A 101 -2.87 -7.21 -10.51
C ASN A 101 -3.60 -7.75 -9.27
N ASP A 102 -3.53 -9.08 -9.02
CA ASP A 102 -4.12 -9.71 -7.85
C ASP A 102 -3.45 -9.26 -6.55
N LEU A 103 -2.17 -8.90 -6.57
CA LEU A 103 -1.52 -8.27 -5.42
C LEU A 103 -2.27 -7.02 -4.94
N PHE A 104 -2.97 -6.30 -5.82
CA PHE A 104 -3.84 -5.19 -5.44
C PHE A 104 -5.15 -5.66 -4.77
N PHE A 105 -5.76 -6.76 -5.20
CA PHE A 105 -6.98 -7.31 -4.57
C PHE A 105 -6.70 -7.98 -3.23
N LEU A 106 -5.60 -8.70 -3.13
CA LEU A 106 -5.09 -9.22 -1.84
C LEU A 106 -4.65 -8.07 -0.92
N ALA A 107 -4.33 -6.93 -1.50
CA ALA A 107 -3.94 -5.70 -0.85
C ALA A 107 -5.11 -4.93 -0.19
N GLY A 108 -6.35 -5.36 -0.27
CA GLY A 108 -7.40 -4.77 0.58
C GLY A 108 -7.01 -4.84 2.07
N PRO A 109 -6.78 -6.00 2.69
CA PRO A 109 -6.15 -6.14 4.02
C PRO A 109 -4.64 -5.88 4.01
N THR A 110 -3.92 -6.17 2.92
CA THR A 110 -2.47 -6.01 2.79
C THR A 110 -2.06 -4.56 2.52
N VAL A 111 -2.86 -3.72 1.85
CA VAL A 111 -2.61 -2.27 1.66
C VAL A 111 -2.82 -1.49 2.96
N VAL A 112 -3.73 -1.91 3.82
CA VAL A 112 -3.77 -1.39 5.20
C VAL A 112 -2.45 -1.72 5.90
N ASN A 113 -1.93 -2.94 5.75
CA ASN A 113 -0.64 -3.35 6.31
C ASN A 113 0.54 -2.62 5.66
N LEU A 114 0.53 -2.37 4.35
CA LEU A 114 1.63 -1.68 3.66
C LEU A 114 1.79 -0.24 4.13
N PHE A 115 0.69 0.50 4.30
CA PHE A 115 0.78 1.85 4.84
C PHE A 115 1.21 1.85 6.32
N ALA A 116 0.77 0.87 7.11
CA ALA A 116 1.26 0.69 8.46
C ALA A 116 2.77 0.37 8.49
N GLU A 117 3.29 -0.38 7.51
CA GLU A 117 4.73 -0.63 7.34
C GLU A 117 5.51 0.63 6.97
N ASP A 118 4.96 1.51 6.11
CA ASP A 118 5.58 2.80 5.80
C ASP A 118 5.65 3.68 7.05
N VAL A 119 4.58 3.70 7.86
CA VAL A 119 4.55 4.40 9.15
C VAL A 119 5.57 3.80 10.12
N GLN A 120 5.67 2.48 10.19
CA GLN A 120 6.64 1.78 11.03
C GLN A 120 8.07 2.16 10.64
N ALA A 121 8.41 2.09 9.34
CA ALA A 121 9.73 2.46 8.85
C ALA A 121 10.08 3.91 9.20
N TRP A 122 9.13 4.83 9.05
CA TRP A 122 9.33 6.24 9.42
C TRP A 122 9.53 6.43 10.92
N LEU A 123 8.79 5.71 11.78
CA LEU A 123 8.99 5.75 13.24
C LEU A 123 10.38 5.24 13.62
N ASP A 124 10.85 4.15 13.00
CA ASP A 124 12.17 3.57 13.22
C ASP A 124 13.29 4.54 12.79
N GLU A 125 13.18 5.13 11.59
CA GLU A 125 14.11 6.14 11.08
C GLU A 125 14.13 7.41 11.93
N SER A 126 12.98 7.77 12.52
CA SER A 126 12.84 8.91 13.42
C SER A 126 13.33 8.64 14.84
N GLY A 127 13.74 7.40 15.16
CA GLY A 127 14.18 6.99 16.49
C GLY A 127 13.07 6.98 17.53
N VAL A 128 11.80 6.89 17.11
CA VAL A 128 10.63 6.85 18.01
C VAL A 128 10.51 5.44 18.61
N ARG A 129 10.43 5.35 19.92
CA ARG A 129 10.19 4.07 20.61
C ARG A 129 8.69 3.79 20.70
N TYR A 130 8.25 2.66 20.19
CA TYR A 130 6.85 2.25 20.21
C TYR A 130 6.70 0.75 20.49
N THR A 131 5.49 0.33 20.82
CA THR A 131 5.06 -1.06 20.88
C THR A 131 4.08 -1.28 19.73
N PRO A 132 4.33 -2.21 18.79
CA PRO A 132 3.40 -2.51 17.73
C PRO A 132 2.29 -3.44 18.20
N ASP A 133 1.18 -3.50 17.45
CA ASP A 133 0.08 -4.48 17.59
C ASP A 133 -0.50 -4.58 19.00
N VAL A 134 -0.82 -3.44 19.61
CA VAL A 134 -1.31 -3.37 20.99
C VAL A 134 -2.82 -3.52 21.04
N ARG A 135 -3.28 -4.31 22.02
CA ARG A 135 -4.72 -4.55 22.25
C ARG A 135 -5.14 -4.06 23.61
N PHE A 136 -6.25 -3.32 23.65
CA PHE A 136 -6.86 -2.84 24.88
C PHE A 136 -8.31 -3.29 24.98
N THR A 137 -8.72 -3.72 26.16
CA THR A 137 -10.14 -3.97 26.42
C THR A 137 -10.84 -2.64 26.69
N GLY A 138 -11.84 -2.33 25.88
CA GLY A 138 -12.66 -1.14 26.01
C GLY A 138 -13.71 -1.23 27.11
N LYS A 139 -14.38 -0.12 27.40
CA LYS A 139 -15.52 -0.07 28.34
C LYS A 139 -16.72 -0.94 27.89
N SER A 140 -16.84 -1.18 26.61
CA SER A 140 -17.82 -2.10 26.03
C SER A 140 -17.52 -3.57 26.33
N GLY A 141 -16.34 -3.91 26.79
CA GLY A 141 -15.84 -5.27 26.94
C GLY A 141 -15.20 -5.82 25.66
N PHE A 142 -15.28 -5.12 24.52
CA PHE A 142 -14.60 -5.51 23.29
C PHE A 142 -13.10 -5.20 23.36
N VAL A 143 -12.33 -6.04 22.70
CA VAL A 143 -10.90 -5.84 22.51
C VAL A 143 -10.70 -4.96 21.29
N GLN A 144 -10.10 -3.79 21.50
CA GLN A 144 -9.77 -2.85 20.43
C GLN A 144 -8.28 -2.98 20.10
N HIS A 145 -7.95 -2.89 18.81
CA HIS A 145 -6.61 -3.01 18.28
C HIS A 145 -6.06 -1.64 17.88
N PHE A 146 -4.77 -1.42 18.17
CA PHE A 146 -4.02 -0.21 17.79
C PHE A 146 -2.66 -0.60 17.24
N ASP A 147 -2.29 -0.04 16.10
CA ASP A 147 -1.07 -0.43 15.39
C ASP A 147 0.19 -0.07 16.14
N PHE A 148 0.26 1.14 16.70
CA PHE A 148 1.43 1.60 17.44
C PHE A 148 1.04 2.34 18.72
N VAL A 149 1.73 2.01 19.80
CA VAL A 149 1.59 2.73 21.07
C VAL A 149 2.97 3.22 21.51
N ILE A 150 3.11 4.52 21.66
CA ILE A 150 4.30 5.17 22.18
C ILE A 150 4.09 5.37 23.67
N PRO A 151 4.98 4.81 24.53
CA PRO A 151 4.83 4.92 25.98
C PRO A 151 4.85 6.38 26.47
N ALA A 152 4.19 6.66 27.58
CA ALA A 152 4.32 7.94 28.26
C ALA A 152 5.77 8.16 28.70
N SER A 153 6.22 9.40 28.61
CA SER A 153 7.49 9.88 29.18
C SER A 153 7.24 10.87 30.31
N SER A 154 8.31 11.39 30.92
CA SER A 154 8.19 12.47 31.89
C SER A 154 7.62 13.77 31.32
N ALA A 155 7.75 13.97 30.01
CA ALA A 155 7.35 15.18 29.30
C ALA A 155 6.04 15.03 28.52
N ARG A 156 5.65 13.82 28.14
CA ARG A 156 4.55 13.56 27.20
C ARG A 156 3.63 12.42 27.67
N PRO A 157 2.32 12.50 27.39
CA PRO A 157 1.40 11.42 27.65
C PRO A 157 1.71 10.20 26.76
N GLU A 158 1.06 9.09 27.01
CA GLU A 158 1.04 7.96 26.06
C GLU A 158 0.38 8.41 24.76
N ARG A 159 0.95 8.00 23.60
CA ARG A 159 0.43 8.30 22.27
C ARG A 159 0.04 7.01 21.57
N VAL A 160 -1.17 7.00 21.08
CA VAL A 160 -1.73 5.88 20.30
C VAL A 160 -1.81 6.31 18.85
N LEU A 161 -1.15 5.60 17.95
CA LEU A 161 -1.12 5.93 16.53
C LEU A 161 -1.86 4.86 15.72
N HIS A 162 -2.67 5.31 14.78
CA HIS A 162 -3.38 4.45 13.84
C HIS A 162 -3.21 4.94 12.40
N PRO A 163 -2.54 4.16 11.54
CA PRO A 163 -2.45 4.43 10.12
C PRO A 163 -3.81 4.23 9.43
N VAL A 164 -4.27 5.23 8.70
CA VAL A 164 -5.49 5.16 7.90
C VAL A 164 -5.12 5.26 6.43
N ASN A 165 -4.96 4.11 5.77
CA ASN A 165 -4.54 4.08 4.38
C ASN A 165 -5.57 4.67 3.41
N ASN A 166 -6.85 4.43 3.65
CA ASN A 166 -7.94 5.04 2.88
C ASN A 166 -8.83 5.84 3.84
N PRO A 167 -8.62 7.17 3.98
CA PRO A 167 -9.32 8.01 4.97
C PRO A 167 -10.77 8.31 4.54
N THR A 168 -11.60 7.28 4.53
CA THR A 168 -13.04 7.37 4.31
C THR A 168 -13.80 7.57 5.63
N ARG A 169 -15.06 7.97 5.54
CA ARG A 169 -15.94 8.05 6.71
C ARG A 169 -15.98 6.73 7.50
N GLN A 170 -16.05 5.60 6.81
CA GLN A 170 -16.18 4.29 7.45
C GLN A 170 -14.92 3.89 8.22
N THR A 171 -13.73 4.04 7.61
CA THR A 171 -12.45 3.68 8.25
C THR A 171 -12.18 4.56 9.47
N VAL A 172 -12.46 5.85 9.38
CA VAL A 172 -12.28 6.79 10.48
C VAL A 172 -13.28 6.55 11.61
N GLN A 173 -14.53 6.20 11.32
CA GLN A 173 -15.51 5.85 12.35
C GLN A 173 -15.10 4.63 13.18
N GLN A 174 -14.47 3.62 12.58
CA GLN A 174 -13.95 2.45 13.30
C GLN A 174 -12.86 2.85 14.30
N PHE A 175 -11.92 3.68 13.88
CA PHE A 175 -10.87 4.17 14.77
C PHE A 175 -11.41 5.08 15.88
N ILE A 176 -12.32 6.00 15.56
CA ILE A 176 -13.01 6.85 16.54
C ILE A 176 -13.71 5.99 17.60
N TYR A 177 -14.45 4.96 17.17
CA TYR A 177 -15.11 4.06 18.11
C TYR A 177 -14.10 3.35 19.02
N ALA A 178 -13.04 2.77 18.46
CA ALA A 178 -12.01 2.09 19.23
C ALA A 178 -11.36 3.03 20.26
N TRP A 179 -11.05 4.26 19.87
CA TRP A 179 -10.50 5.28 20.74
C TRP A 179 -11.43 5.67 21.87
N LEU A 180 -12.69 6.03 21.58
CA LEU A 180 -13.68 6.43 22.56
C LEU A 180 -14.04 5.29 23.53
N ASP A 181 -13.97 4.05 23.08
CA ASP A 181 -14.23 2.87 23.91
C ASP A 181 -13.08 2.57 24.88
N THR A 182 -11.85 2.95 24.53
CA THR A 182 -10.65 2.60 25.32
C THR A 182 -10.07 3.75 26.12
N ARG A 183 -10.17 5.02 25.67
CA ARG A 183 -9.49 6.15 26.31
C ARG A 183 -9.79 6.31 27.80
N GLU A 184 -11.02 6.01 28.24
CA GLU A 184 -11.46 6.14 29.61
C GLU A 184 -11.06 4.95 30.50
N THR A 185 -10.74 3.80 29.89
CA THR A 185 -10.31 2.60 30.63
C THR A 185 -8.81 2.63 30.95
N ARG A 186 -8.08 3.59 30.37
CA ARG A 186 -6.64 3.72 30.55
C ARG A 186 -6.29 4.46 31.85
N ARG A 187 -5.29 3.94 32.55
CA ARG A 187 -4.78 4.56 33.80
C ARG A 187 -3.96 5.81 33.55
N LEU A 188 -3.38 5.93 32.36
CA LEU A 188 -2.55 7.06 31.94
C LEU A 188 -3.35 7.95 31.00
N ARG A 189 -3.09 9.24 31.04
CA ARG A 189 -3.56 10.13 29.97
C ARG A 189 -2.95 9.65 28.64
N SER A 190 -3.77 9.51 27.65
CA SER A 190 -3.35 9.09 26.33
C SER A 190 -3.85 10.08 25.29
N GLN A 191 -3.11 10.21 24.19
CA GLN A 191 -3.47 11.04 23.05
C GLN A 191 -3.50 10.16 21.80
N ALA A 192 -4.46 10.37 20.90
CA ALA A 192 -4.61 9.60 19.70
C ALA A 192 -4.20 10.40 18.45
N TYR A 193 -3.54 9.71 17.53
CA TYR A 193 -3.10 10.24 16.24
C TYR A 193 -3.62 9.33 15.13
N ALA A 194 -4.32 9.91 14.15
CA ALA A 194 -4.65 9.27 12.90
C ALA A 194 -3.66 9.75 11.83
N LEU A 195 -2.78 8.87 11.37
CA LEU A 195 -1.90 9.15 10.24
C LEU A 195 -2.67 8.83 8.95
N LEU A 196 -3.00 9.85 8.18
CA LEU A 196 -3.88 9.73 7.02
C LEU A 196 -3.06 9.65 5.73
N ASN A 197 -3.18 8.55 4.99
CA ASN A 197 -2.57 8.47 3.66
C ASN A 197 -3.28 9.43 2.71
N ASP A 198 -2.56 10.43 2.24
CA ASP A 198 -3.02 11.47 1.32
C ASP A 198 -2.37 11.39 -0.07
N ALA A 199 -1.74 10.25 -0.40
CA ALA A 199 -1.13 10.02 -1.72
C ALA A 199 -2.14 10.13 -2.88
N SER A 200 -3.39 9.72 -2.64
CA SER A 200 -4.48 9.81 -3.62
C SER A 200 -5.24 11.15 -3.58
N GLY A 201 -4.82 12.09 -2.73
CA GLY A 201 -5.43 13.39 -2.54
C GLY A 201 -5.72 13.73 -1.08
N ALA A 202 -5.95 15.01 -0.80
CA ALA A 202 -6.18 15.48 0.56
C ALA A 202 -7.43 14.82 1.19
N PRO A 203 -7.36 14.34 2.44
CA PRO A 203 -8.51 13.79 3.15
C PRO A 203 -9.65 14.80 3.24
N ALA A 204 -10.89 14.31 3.06
CA ALA A 204 -12.08 15.18 3.11
C ALA A 204 -12.14 15.98 4.42
N GLY A 205 -12.58 17.24 4.34
CA GLY A 205 -12.73 18.12 5.52
C GLY A 205 -13.55 17.47 6.63
N SER A 206 -14.64 16.79 6.28
CA SER A 206 -15.52 16.09 7.22
C SER A 206 -14.82 14.96 8.00
N VAL A 207 -13.79 14.32 7.39
CA VAL A 207 -12.96 13.29 8.07
C VAL A 207 -12.10 13.94 9.15
N ARG A 208 -11.45 15.06 8.84
CA ARG A 208 -10.62 15.79 9.79
C ARG A 208 -11.43 16.39 10.94
N GLU A 209 -12.59 16.96 10.62
CA GLU A 209 -13.51 17.51 11.62
C GLU A 209 -14.02 16.42 12.58
N ALA A 210 -14.37 15.23 12.06
CA ALA A 210 -14.81 14.10 12.88
C ALA A 210 -13.72 13.62 13.84
N LEU A 211 -12.47 13.51 13.38
CA LEU A 211 -11.33 13.16 14.24
C LEU A 211 -11.09 14.22 15.32
N ALA A 212 -11.05 15.48 14.94
CA ALA A 212 -10.83 16.59 15.86
C ALA A 212 -11.94 16.70 16.94
N SER A 213 -13.19 16.41 16.59
CA SER A 213 -14.31 16.41 17.54
C SER A 213 -14.20 15.32 18.62
N CYS A 214 -13.34 14.32 18.40
CA CYS A 214 -13.07 13.21 19.32
C CYS A 214 -11.69 13.28 19.97
N ASP A 215 -11.03 14.45 19.94
CA ASP A 215 -9.67 14.68 20.46
C ASP A 215 -8.62 13.76 19.81
N ILE A 216 -8.76 13.50 18.51
CA ILE A 216 -7.80 12.72 17.71
C ILE A 216 -7.08 13.68 16.77
N ALA A 217 -5.74 13.71 16.85
CA ALA A 217 -4.92 14.48 15.93
C ALA A 217 -4.93 13.83 14.54
N ALA A 218 -5.42 14.55 13.53
CA ALA A 218 -5.45 14.10 12.15
C ALA A 218 -4.20 14.63 11.42
N VAL A 219 -3.26 13.75 11.10
CA VAL A 219 -1.97 14.09 10.49
C VAL A 219 -1.92 13.51 9.07
N PRO A 220 -1.94 14.36 8.01
CA PRO A 220 -1.67 13.90 6.66
C PRO A 220 -0.28 13.27 6.58
N TRP A 221 -0.13 12.19 5.82
CA TRP A 221 1.16 11.52 5.69
C TRP A 221 2.24 12.42 5.07
N SER A 222 1.83 13.29 4.15
CA SER A 222 2.72 14.31 3.58
C SER A 222 3.25 15.31 4.60
N ASP A 223 2.55 15.51 5.73
CA ASP A 223 2.91 16.45 6.81
C ASP A 223 3.41 15.75 8.10
N ARG A 224 3.77 14.46 8.03
CA ARG A 224 4.17 13.65 9.20
C ARG A 224 5.34 14.23 9.99
N GLU A 225 6.23 14.96 9.31
CA GLU A 225 7.39 15.59 9.96
C GLU A 225 7.00 16.66 10.99
N SER A 226 5.82 17.27 10.84
CA SER A 226 5.30 18.26 11.79
C SER A 226 5.08 17.72 13.19
N VAL A 227 4.83 16.42 13.33
CA VAL A 227 4.59 15.74 14.62
C VAL A 227 5.78 14.91 15.09
N ARG A 228 6.86 14.84 14.32
CA ARG A 228 8.03 13.99 14.63
C ARG A 228 8.62 14.25 16.02
N GLU A 229 8.89 15.52 16.36
CA GLU A 229 9.45 15.87 17.67
C GLU A 229 8.48 15.54 18.81
N GLU A 230 7.18 15.67 18.57
CA GLU A 230 6.15 15.35 19.55
C GLU A 230 6.08 13.84 19.81
N LEU A 231 6.34 13.03 18.80
CA LEU A 231 6.33 11.56 18.90
C LEU A 231 7.67 11.00 19.43
N ALA A 232 8.79 11.68 19.20
CA ALA A 232 10.11 11.21 19.59
C ALA A 232 10.47 11.46 21.07
N THR A 233 9.78 12.38 21.75
CA THR A 233 10.00 12.74 23.18
C THR A 233 8.96 12.10 24.07
#